data_6cbf9e035aa6d97df95c4c703d9ad433
#
_entry.id   6cbf9e035aa6d97df95c4c703d9ad433
#
_cell.length_a   1.000
_cell.length_b   1.000
_cell.length_c   1.000
_cell.angle_alpha   90.00
_cell.angle_beta   90.00
_cell.angle_gamma   90.00
#
_symmetry.space_group_name_H-M   'P 1'
#
loop_
_entity.id
_entity.type
_entity.pdbx_description
1 polymer ?
#
loop_
_entity_poly.entity_id
_entity_poly.type
_entity_poly.pdbx_seq_one_letter_code
_entity_poly.pdbx_strand_id
1 'polypeptide(L)'
;MKPSGLEPVAGGGWLEKCRRVILLVCLIYAGLVLAALLGQRHLLYVPESMSMADETELARESGFQPWLDSEGHLMGWHLPAKGTASGVSNGVALIFHGNAGCAAERGYLAGPIHDATGMEVFVLEYPGYGAREGTPSRRSLDLAARKAFQSLPASKPCYLVSESIGTGVAGDLAEAFPDRVAGIVMLAPYHDLASVAQRRLWFLPAYFLLWDRFNPAMALSHYHGPVQFVVAGADEIIGPQSGLELCRSYKGPKQLEFVQGARHNEVAEQKADWWRSTFGFLHRAVPGGH
;
A
#
# COMPACT_ATOMS: atom_id res chain seq x y z
N MET A 1 -19.65 -37.68 -75.80
CA MET A 1 -19.44 -37.75 -74.36
C MET A 1 -18.79 -36.46 -73.92
N LYS A 2 -19.51 -35.61 -73.15
CA LYS A 2 -19.01 -34.40 -72.58
C LYS A 2 -18.42 -34.78 -71.21
N PRO A 3 -17.23 -34.26 -70.78
CA PRO A 3 -16.74 -34.49 -69.44
C PRO A 3 -17.54 -33.68 -68.43
N SER A 4 -17.97 -34.33 -67.34
CA SER A 4 -18.66 -33.76 -66.22
C SER A 4 -17.75 -32.77 -65.52
N GLY A 5 -18.14 -31.49 -65.48
CA GLY A 5 -17.46 -30.47 -64.69
C GLY A 5 -17.60 -30.74 -63.18
N LEU A 6 -16.50 -30.86 -62.52
CA LEU A 6 -16.45 -30.79 -61.06
C LEU A 6 -16.69 -29.34 -60.66
N GLU A 7 -17.80 -29.06 -60.02
CA GLU A 7 -18.04 -27.77 -59.39
C GLU A 7 -17.06 -27.58 -58.23
N PRO A 8 -16.46 -26.37 -58.05
CA PRO A 8 -15.58 -26.12 -56.94
C PRO A 8 -16.37 -26.09 -55.63
N VAL A 9 -15.99 -26.96 -54.71
CA VAL A 9 -16.55 -27.02 -53.36
C VAL A 9 -16.41 -25.64 -52.68
N ALA A 10 -17.54 -25.02 -52.35
CA ALA A 10 -17.63 -23.70 -51.70
C ALA A 10 -17.15 -23.74 -50.24
N GLY A 11 -15.90 -24.10 -50.00
CA GLY A 11 -15.26 -24.15 -48.64
C GLY A 11 -14.61 -22.83 -48.16
N GLY A 12 -14.47 -21.82 -49.04
CA GLY A 12 -13.75 -20.60 -48.72
C GLY A 12 -14.48 -19.63 -47.81
N GLY A 13 -15.82 -19.59 -47.86
CA GLY A 13 -16.60 -18.57 -47.13
C GLY A 13 -16.65 -18.78 -45.62
N TRP A 14 -16.56 -20.01 -45.12
CA TRP A 14 -16.55 -20.31 -43.67
C TRP A 14 -15.22 -19.98 -43.04
N LEU A 15 -14.10 -20.36 -43.61
CA LEU A 15 -12.74 -20.05 -43.15
C LEU A 15 -12.51 -18.53 -43.09
N GLU A 16 -13.00 -17.79 -44.09
CA GLU A 16 -12.89 -16.33 -44.11
C GLU A 16 -13.74 -15.67 -43.01
N LYS A 17 -14.95 -16.16 -42.74
CA LYS A 17 -15.77 -15.73 -41.61
C LYS A 17 -15.09 -16.01 -40.28
N CYS A 18 -14.53 -17.20 -40.07
CA CYS A 18 -13.77 -17.56 -38.87
C CYS A 18 -12.56 -16.64 -38.70
N ARG A 19 -11.81 -16.37 -39.76
CA ARG A 19 -10.68 -15.44 -39.74
C ARG A 19 -11.07 -14.03 -39.28
N ARG A 20 -12.19 -13.52 -39.84
CA ARG A 20 -12.73 -12.19 -39.47
C ARG A 20 -13.16 -12.13 -38.00
N VAL A 21 -13.83 -13.18 -37.49
CA VAL A 21 -14.24 -13.27 -36.08
C VAL A 21 -13.02 -13.32 -35.18
N ILE A 22 -12.02 -14.14 -35.48
CA ILE A 22 -10.77 -14.24 -34.70
C ILE A 22 -10.07 -12.89 -34.71
N LEU A 23 -9.95 -12.22 -35.86
CA LEU A 23 -9.32 -10.89 -35.93
C LEU A 23 -10.08 -9.87 -35.08
N LEU A 24 -11.40 -9.86 -35.11
CA LEU A 24 -12.21 -8.97 -34.27
C LEU A 24 -12.00 -9.22 -32.80
N VAL A 25 -11.98 -10.48 -32.35
CA VAL A 25 -11.69 -10.87 -30.95
C VAL A 25 -10.32 -10.41 -30.54
N CYS A 26 -9.30 -10.62 -31.38
CA CYS A 26 -7.93 -10.15 -31.10
C CYS A 26 -7.85 -8.63 -31.00
N LEU A 27 -8.55 -7.89 -31.85
CA LEU A 27 -8.60 -6.42 -31.80
C LEU A 27 -9.30 -5.91 -30.53
N ILE A 28 -10.42 -6.52 -30.15
CA ILE A 28 -11.11 -6.19 -28.90
C ILE A 28 -10.21 -6.47 -27.71
N TYR A 29 -9.55 -7.63 -27.66
CA TYR A 29 -8.64 -7.99 -26.58
C TYR A 29 -7.43 -7.03 -26.52
N ALA A 30 -6.84 -6.69 -27.65
CA ALA A 30 -5.77 -5.69 -27.71
C ALA A 30 -6.22 -4.32 -27.22
N GLY A 31 -7.45 -3.91 -27.55
CA GLY A 31 -8.09 -2.69 -27.04
C GLY A 31 -8.26 -2.72 -25.51
N LEU A 32 -8.70 -3.84 -24.94
CA LEU A 32 -8.81 -4.04 -23.48
C LEU A 32 -7.45 -3.98 -22.79
N VAL A 33 -6.44 -4.63 -23.36
CA VAL A 33 -5.05 -4.57 -22.84
C VAL A 33 -4.53 -3.14 -22.87
N LEU A 34 -4.74 -2.42 -23.95
CA LEU A 34 -4.31 -1.02 -24.08
C LEU A 34 -5.06 -0.11 -23.08
N ALA A 35 -6.36 -0.27 -22.93
CA ALA A 35 -7.15 0.47 -21.97
C ALA A 35 -6.68 0.22 -20.52
N ALA A 36 -6.42 -1.04 -20.17
CA ALA A 36 -5.86 -1.40 -18.87
C ALA A 36 -4.46 -0.79 -18.67
N LEU A 37 -3.61 -0.83 -19.68
CA LEU A 37 -2.26 -0.26 -19.64
C LEU A 37 -2.29 1.26 -19.42
N LEU A 38 -3.16 1.98 -20.11
CA LEU A 38 -3.26 3.43 -19.99
C LEU A 38 -3.99 3.89 -18.72
N GLY A 39 -4.99 3.11 -18.29
CA GLY A 39 -5.84 3.44 -17.14
C GLY A 39 -5.37 2.88 -15.80
N GLN A 40 -4.29 2.08 -15.75
CA GLN A 40 -3.91 1.32 -14.55
C GLN A 40 -3.70 2.17 -13.29
N ARG A 41 -3.17 3.39 -13.42
CA ARG A 41 -2.99 4.28 -12.28
C ARG A 41 -4.30 4.77 -11.68
N HIS A 42 -5.32 5.02 -12.50
CA HIS A 42 -6.67 5.35 -12.02
C HIS A 42 -7.38 4.17 -11.34
N LEU A 43 -7.00 2.93 -11.70
CA LEU A 43 -7.49 1.73 -11.03
C LEU A 43 -6.75 1.45 -9.73
N LEU A 44 -5.47 1.81 -9.67
CA LEU A 44 -4.61 1.54 -8.51
C LEU A 44 -4.70 2.62 -7.45
N TYR A 45 -4.71 3.89 -7.85
CA TYR A 45 -4.77 5.04 -6.95
C TYR A 45 -6.13 5.71 -7.05
N VAL A 46 -6.80 5.85 -5.93
CA VAL A 46 -8.15 6.41 -5.81
C VAL A 46 -8.11 7.61 -4.84
N PRO A 47 -7.38 8.68 -5.20
CA PRO A 47 -7.25 9.82 -4.33
C PRO A 47 -8.58 10.53 -4.14
N GLU A 48 -8.85 10.95 -2.92
CA GLU A 48 -9.82 11.99 -2.66
C GLU A 48 -9.07 13.33 -2.65
N SER A 49 -9.34 14.17 -3.65
CA SER A 49 -8.71 15.49 -3.79
C SER A 49 -9.64 16.55 -3.21
N MET A 50 -9.09 17.41 -2.38
CA MET A 50 -9.85 18.49 -1.74
C MET A 50 -9.02 19.76 -1.59
N SER A 51 -9.64 20.88 -1.19
CA SER A 51 -8.89 22.09 -0.88
C SER A 51 -8.14 21.94 0.45
N MET A 52 -7.08 22.73 0.64
CA MET A 52 -6.35 22.76 1.91
C MET A 52 -7.24 23.18 3.09
N ALA A 53 -8.26 24.02 2.84
CA ALA A 53 -9.20 24.44 3.87
C ALA A 53 -10.11 23.28 4.32
N ASP A 54 -10.66 22.53 3.36
CA ASP A 54 -11.53 21.39 3.63
C ASP A 54 -10.76 20.25 4.32
N GLU A 55 -9.55 19.96 3.85
CA GLU A 55 -8.71 18.93 4.47
C GLU A 55 -8.26 19.32 5.89
N THR A 56 -7.98 20.61 6.13
CA THR A 56 -7.66 21.12 7.47
C THR A 56 -8.84 20.97 8.42
N GLU A 57 -10.06 21.22 7.96
CA GLU A 57 -11.26 21.03 8.79
C GLU A 57 -11.47 19.56 9.14
N LEU A 58 -11.36 18.66 8.15
CA LEU A 58 -11.41 17.21 8.34
C LEU A 58 -10.33 16.72 9.32
N ALA A 59 -9.09 17.16 9.14
CA ALA A 59 -7.96 16.81 9.99
C ALA A 59 -8.15 17.26 11.45
N ARG A 60 -8.78 18.42 11.65
CA ARG A 60 -9.04 18.98 12.99
C ARG A 60 -9.97 18.10 13.81
N GLU A 61 -10.92 17.39 13.20
CA GLU A 61 -11.81 16.45 13.88
C GLU A 61 -11.04 15.34 14.61
N SER A 62 -9.91 14.92 14.06
CA SER A 62 -8.99 13.93 14.64
C SER A 62 -7.86 14.54 15.47
N GLY A 63 -7.83 15.88 15.66
CA GLY A 63 -6.79 16.58 16.39
C GLY A 63 -5.47 16.75 15.63
N PHE A 64 -5.45 16.49 14.35
CA PHE A 64 -4.27 16.64 13.51
C PHE A 64 -3.86 18.09 13.32
N GLN A 65 -2.56 18.31 13.17
CA GLN A 65 -1.93 19.55 12.74
C GLN A 65 -1.27 19.34 11.37
N PRO A 66 -1.20 20.38 10.50
CA PRO A 66 -0.52 20.27 9.23
C PRO A 66 0.97 19.96 9.42
N TRP A 67 1.47 19.00 8.69
CA TRP A 67 2.89 18.70 8.59
C TRP A 67 3.42 19.25 7.28
N LEU A 68 4.19 20.34 7.37
CA LEU A 68 4.71 21.06 6.23
C LEU A 68 6.21 20.83 6.07
N ASP A 69 6.71 20.94 4.83
CA ASP A 69 8.14 20.99 4.57
C ASP A 69 8.71 22.41 4.81
N SER A 70 10.02 22.57 4.60
CA SER A 70 10.72 23.85 4.78
C SER A 70 10.26 24.96 3.84
N GLU A 71 9.54 24.62 2.76
CA GLU A 71 9.01 25.55 1.77
C GLU A 71 7.51 25.84 2.01
N GLY A 72 6.90 25.20 3.04
CA GLY A 72 5.50 25.35 3.37
C GLY A 72 4.54 24.44 2.61
N HIS A 73 5.06 23.47 1.84
CA HIS A 73 4.21 22.51 1.13
C HIS A 73 3.75 21.40 2.07
N LEU A 74 2.51 20.95 1.90
CA LEU A 74 1.93 19.86 2.69
C LEU A 74 2.67 18.56 2.45
N MET A 75 3.20 17.96 3.51
CA MET A 75 3.72 16.60 3.52
C MET A 75 2.71 15.60 4.08
N GLY A 76 1.81 16.05 4.95
CA GLY A 76 0.81 15.22 5.59
C GLY A 76 0.27 15.87 6.87
N TRP A 77 -0.12 15.03 7.82
CA TRP A 77 -0.74 15.45 9.08
C TRP A 77 -0.03 14.80 10.25
N HIS A 78 -0.02 15.46 11.40
CA HIS A 78 0.60 14.87 12.59
C HIS A 78 -0.17 15.15 13.88
N LEU A 79 -0.06 14.22 14.82
CA LEU A 79 -0.44 14.37 16.22
C LEU A 79 0.83 14.62 17.04
N PRO A 80 0.96 15.78 17.73
CA PRO A 80 2.12 16.06 18.56
C PRO A 80 2.25 15.07 19.72
N ALA A 81 3.48 14.75 20.13
CA ALA A 81 3.71 13.83 21.23
C ALA A 81 3.00 14.27 22.53
N LYS A 82 2.40 13.32 23.23
CA LYS A 82 1.96 13.52 24.61
C LYS A 82 3.20 13.45 25.49
N GLY A 83 3.57 14.55 26.11
CA GLY A 83 4.68 14.57 27.09
C GLY A 83 4.41 13.63 28.26
N THR A 84 4.75 12.34 28.16
CA THR A 84 4.54 11.34 29.21
C THR A 84 5.57 10.21 29.21
N ALA A 85 5.74 9.66 30.33
CA ALA A 85 6.74 8.86 30.99
C ALA A 85 6.80 7.36 30.66
N SER A 86 6.41 6.88 29.49
CA SER A 86 6.65 5.48 29.14
C SER A 86 7.84 5.34 28.18
N GLY A 87 8.69 4.33 28.35
CA GLY A 87 9.91 4.13 27.56
C GLY A 87 9.68 4.03 26.04
N VAL A 88 8.45 3.77 25.60
CA VAL A 88 8.04 3.75 24.18
C VAL A 88 7.72 5.17 23.66
N SER A 89 7.44 6.13 24.53
CA SER A 89 7.07 7.52 24.17
C SER A 89 8.18 8.31 23.48
N ASN A 90 9.39 7.78 23.41
CA ASN A 90 10.54 8.48 22.83
C ASN A 90 10.69 8.28 21.31
N GLY A 91 9.79 7.52 20.68
CA GLY A 91 9.80 7.27 19.24
C GLY A 91 8.86 8.18 18.44
N VAL A 92 8.85 7.97 17.14
CA VAL A 92 7.88 8.53 16.20
C VAL A 92 7.24 7.40 15.41
N ALA A 93 5.94 7.52 15.10
CA ALA A 93 5.24 6.63 14.18
C ALA A 93 4.97 7.36 12.86
N LEU A 94 5.32 6.74 11.73
CA LEU A 94 5.05 7.23 10.39
C LEU A 94 4.08 6.29 9.70
N ILE A 95 2.90 6.79 9.35
CA ILE A 95 1.80 6.03 8.75
C ILE A 95 1.77 6.22 7.23
N PHE A 96 1.64 5.09 6.52
CA PHE A 96 1.39 5.01 5.08
C PHE A 96 0.01 4.39 4.86
N HIS A 97 -0.94 5.21 4.39
CA HIS A 97 -2.33 4.78 4.22
C HIS A 97 -2.57 3.92 2.98
N GLY A 98 -3.79 3.41 2.84
CA GLY A 98 -4.26 2.62 1.70
C GLY A 98 -4.38 3.45 0.41
N ASN A 99 -4.91 2.81 -0.64
CA ASN A 99 -5.00 3.40 -1.98
C ASN A 99 -6.14 4.42 -2.17
N ALA A 100 -7.08 4.51 -1.24
CA ALA A 100 -8.24 5.41 -1.34
C ALA A 100 -8.26 6.46 -0.21
N GLY A 101 -8.98 7.55 -0.42
CA GLY A 101 -9.17 8.63 0.55
C GLY A 101 -8.00 9.60 0.62
N CYS A 102 -7.68 10.13 1.82
CA CYS A 102 -6.56 11.02 2.11
C CYS A 102 -5.98 10.76 3.51
N ALA A 103 -4.86 11.39 3.84
CA ALA A 103 -4.19 11.20 5.14
C ALA A 103 -5.01 11.76 6.31
N ALA A 104 -5.75 12.86 6.13
CA ALA A 104 -6.57 13.47 7.16
C ALA A 104 -7.65 12.54 7.73
N GLU A 105 -8.13 11.57 6.93
CA GLU A 105 -9.12 10.57 7.36
C GLU A 105 -8.53 9.48 8.27
N ARG A 106 -7.23 9.42 8.48
CA ARG A 106 -6.56 8.31 9.19
C ARG A 106 -6.52 8.51 10.71
N GLY A 107 -7.41 9.34 11.25
CA GLY A 107 -7.60 9.50 12.69
C GLY A 107 -7.89 8.20 13.42
N TYR A 108 -8.66 7.27 12.80
CA TYR A 108 -8.97 5.94 13.34
C TYR A 108 -7.72 5.08 13.56
N LEU A 109 -6.64 5.35 12.84
CA LEU A 109 -5.35 4.65 12.97
C LEU A 109 -4.39 5.43 13.86
N ALA A 110 -4.23 6.73 13.60
CA ALA A 110 -3.28 7.59 14.31
C ALA A 110 -3.67 7.82 15.78
N GLY A 111 -4.95 8.04 16.07
CA GLY A 111 -5.44 8.29 17.42
C GLY A 111 -5.15 7.15 18.40
N PRO A 112 -5.56 5.90 18.13
CA PRO A 112 -5.26 4.76 18.98
C PRO A 112 -3.76 4.49 19.18
N ILE A 113 -2.92 4.72 18.15
CA ILE A 113 -1.46 4.63 18.27
C ILE A 113 -0.94 5.69 19.24
N HIS A 114 -1.35 6.93 19.03
CA HIS A 114 -0.97 8.06 19.88
C HIS A 114 -1.40 7.86 21.34
N ASP A 115 -2.64 7.38 21.56
CA ASP A 115 -3.15 7.10 22.90
C ASP A 115 -2.43 5.93 23.60
N ALA A 116 -2.05 4.92 22.82
CA ALA A 116 -1.36 3.74 23.35
C ALA A 116 0.08 4.01 23.72
N THR A 117 0.78 4.89 22.98
CA THR A 117 2.23 5.03 23.03
C THR A 117 2.72 6.40 23.52
N GLY A 118 1.90 7.45 23.37
CA GLY A 118 2.30 8.84 23.61
C GLY A 118 3.30 9.39 22.58
N MET A 119 3.67 8.61 21.57
CA MET A 119 4.57 9.04 20.49
C MET A 119 3.94 10.15 19.64
N GLU A 120 4.78 10.91 18.99
CA GLU A 120 4.38 11.74 17.87
C GLU A 120 4.02 10.84 16.68
N VAL A 121 2.85 11.07 16.06
CA VAL A 121 2.35 10.25 14.96
C VAL A 121 2.20 11.10 13.73
N PHE A 122 2.83 10.71 12.65
CA PHE A 122 2.78 11.36 11.34
C PHE A 122 2.01 10.48 10.36
N VAL A 123 1.13 11.07 9.56
CA VAL A 123 0.46 10.41 8.45
C VAL A 123 0.90 11.08 7.16
N LEU A 124 1.59 10.36 6.30
CA LEU A 124 2.05 10.89 5.02
C LEU A 124 0.86 11.09 4.08
N GLU A 125 0.68 12.30 3.56
CA GLU A 125 -0.21 12.53 2.42
C GLU A 125 0.53 12.19 1.13
N TYR A 126 -0.05 11.37 0.26
CA TYR A 126 0.59 11.02 -1.00
C TYR A 126 0.43 12.13 -2.04
N PRO A 127 1.40 12.30 -2.97
CA PRO A 127 1.25 13.24 -4.08
C PRO A 127 -0.03 12.98 -4.89
N GLY A 128 -0.87 14.00 -5.02
CA GLY A 128 -2.17 13.93 -5.70
C GLY A 128 -3.34 13.50 -4.81
N TYR A 129 -3.09 13.25 -3.51
CA TYR A 129 -4.12 12.96 -2.52
C TYR A 129 -4.38 14.19 -1.64
N GLY A 130 -5.60 14.30 -1.08
CA GLY A 130 -5.99 15.42 -0.23
C GLY A 130 -5.74 16.76 -0.93
N ALA A 131 -5.10 17.68 -0.23
CA ALA A 131 -4.67 18.98 -0.75
C ALA A 131 -3.22 18.95 -1.30
N ARG A 132 -2.54 17.80 -1.26
CA ARG A 132 -1.17 17.68 -1.72
C ARG A 132 -1.09 17.64 -3.23
N GLU A 133 -0.35 18.56 -3.83
CA GLU A 133 -0.12 18.59 -5.27
C GLU A 133 0.67 17.39 -5.78
N GLY A 134 0.51 17.08 -7.06
CA GLY A 134 1.26 16.04 -7.75
C GLY A 134 0.38 14.97 -8.40
N THR A 135 1.01 13.85 -8.76
CA THR A 135 0.33 12.69 -9.36
C THR A 135 0.85 11.42 -8.70
N PRO A 136 -0.03 10.51 -8.27
CA PRO A 136 0.38 9.29 -7.59
C PRO A 136 1.04 8.32 -8.57
N SER A 137 2.14 7.76 -8.12
CA SER A 137 2.88 6.67 -8.77
C SER A 137 3.79 6.04 -7.73
N ARG A 138 4.26 4.80 -7.95
CA ARG A 138 5.25 4.20 -7.06
C ARG A 138 6.43 5.15 -6.81
N ARG A 139 6.95 5.77 -7.88
CA ARG A 139 8.09 6.68 -7.77
C ARG A 139 7.79 7.92 -6.94
N SER A 140 6.62 8.56 -7.14
CA SER A 140 6.27 9.76 -6.38
C SER A 140 5.97 9.45 -4.92
N LEU A 141 5.34 8.30 -4.63
CA LEU A 141 5.11 7.84 -3.26
C LEU A 141 6.44 7.52 -2.54
N ASP A 142 7.37 6.81 -3.19
CA ASP A 142 8.69 6.51 -2.62
C ASP A 142 9.48 7.79 -2.33
N LEU A 143 9.55 8.74 -3.28
CA LEU A 143 10.22 10.01 -3.05
C LEU A 143 9.59 10.82 -1.91
N ALA A 144 8.26 10.85 -1.84
CA ALA A 144 7.54 11.51 -0.75
C ALA A 144 7.82 10.85 0.61
N ALA A 145 7.81 9.52 0.67
CA ALA A 145 8.13 8.76 1.88
C ALA A 145 9.56 9.00 2.36
N ARG A 146 10.54 9.01 1.45
CA ARG A 146 11.94 9.32 1.77
C ARG A 146 12.12 10.74 2.29
N LYS A 147 11.52 11.74 1.62
CA LYS A 147 11.56 13.14 2.06
C LYS A 147 10.95 13.29 3.45
N ALA A 148 9.79 12.71 3.66
CA ALA A 148 9.09 12.69 4.93
C ALA A 148 9.93 12.05 6.04
N PHE A 149 10.48 10.86 5.81
CA PHE A 149 11.31 10.15 6.77
C PHE A 149 12.59 10.90 7.14
N GLN A 150 13.23 11.53 6.15
CA GLN A 150 14.44 12.33 6.37
C GLN A 150 14.20 13.60 7.18
N SER A 151 12.97 14.15 7.17
CA SER A 151 12.59 15.31 7.98
C SER A 151 12.32 14.96 9.45
N LEU A 152 12.12 13.66 9.77
CA LEU A 152 11.92 13.21 11.14
C LEU A 152 13.23 13.23 11.95
N PRO A 153 13.17 13.48 13.29
CA PRO A 153 14.34 13.50 14.15
C PRO A 153 15.14 12.21 14.08
N ALA A 154 16.40 12.30 13.64
CA ALA A 154 17.27 11.12 13.49
C ALA A 154 17.61 10.45 14.83
N SER A 155 17.49 11.18 15.96
CA SER A 155 17.75 10.70 17.31
C SER A 155 16.62 9.85 17.90
N LYS A 156 15.43 9.84 17.25
CA LYS A 156 14.29 9.07 17.73
C LYS A 156 14.12 7.80 16.90
N PRO A 157 13.80 6.63 17.51
CA PRO A 157 13.42 5.45 16.77
C PRO A 157 12.15 5.74 15.97
N CYS A 158 12.15 5.37 14.69
CA CYS A 158 10.99 5.55 13.81
C CYS A 158 10.34 4.20 13.52
N TYR A 159 9.05 4.09 13.82
CA TYR A 159 8.23 2.94 13.54
C TYR A 159 7.33 3.24 12.34
N LEU A 160 7.29 2.32 11.37
CA LEU A 160 6.42 2.43 10.20
C LEU A 160 5.11 1.70 10.47
N VAL A 161 4.00 2.33 10.19
CA VAL A 161 2.67 1.70 10.20
C VAL A 161 2.09 1.83 8.81
N SER A 162 1.60 0.74 8.25
CA SER A 162 1.21 0.71 6.85
C SER A 162 -0.03 -0.13 6.60
N GLU A 163 -0.86 0.31 5.68
CA GLU A 163 -2.12 -0.31 5.30
C GLU A 163 -2.17 -0.56 3.80
N SER A 164 -2.51 -1.79 3.39
CA SER A 164 -2.76 -2.14 1.98
C SER A 164 -1.59 -1.71 1.08
N ILE A 165 -1.81 -0.83 0.09
CA ILE A 165 -0.75 -0.34 -0.82
C ILE A 165 0.40 0.31 -0.05
N GLY A 166 0.11 0.95 1.09
CA GLY A 166 1.11 1.55 1.97
C GLY A 166 2.15 0.54 2.48
N THR A 167 1.83 -0.76 2.52
CA THR A 167 2.80 -1.80 2.92
C THR A 167 3.95 -1.93 1.92
N GLY A 168 3.70 -1.63 0.64
CA GLY A 168 4.74 -1.51 -0.38
C GLY A 168 5.63 -0.30 -0.14
N VAL A 169 5.02 0.86 0.20
CA VAL A 169 5.76 2.10 0.50
C VAL A 169 6.64 1.91 1.75
N ALA A 170 6.09 1.30 2.81
CA ALA A 170 6.84 0.99 4.03
C ALA A 170 8.00 0.02 3.77
N GLY A 171 7.78 -1.00 2.92
CA GLY A 171 8.82 -1.93 2.51
C GLY A 171 9.96 -1.23 1.76
N ASP A 172 9.65 -0.45 0.72
CA ASP A 172 10.63 0.30 -0.07
C ASP A 172 11.43 1.29 0.82
N LEU A 173 10.77 1.90 1.82
CA LEU A 173 11.45 2.79 2.78
C LEU A 173 12.35 2.03 3.74
N ALA A 174 11.91 0.88 4.26
CA ALA A 174 12.71 0.04 5.16
C ALA A 174 13.95 -0.54 4.45
N GLU A 175 13.84 -0.90 3.17
CA GLU A 175 14.98 -1.28 2.33
C GLU A 175 15.99 -0.13 2.22
N ALA A 176 15.51 1.10 2.06
CA ALA A 176 16.37 2.26 1.88
C ALA A 176 17.06 2.72 3.16
N PHE A 177 16.45 2.48 4.33
CA PHE A 177 16.92 2.95 5.63
C PHE A 177 16.82 1.86 6.71
N PRO A 178 17.41 0.67 6.48
CA PRO A 178 17.19 -0.49 7.34
C PRO A 178 17.62 -0.27 8.79
N ASP A 179 18.67 0.51 9.01
CA ASP A 179 19.23 0.79 10.36
C ASP A 179 18.46 1.89 11.12
N ARG A 180 17.63 2.68 10.42
CA ARG A 180 16.84 3.76 11.04
C ARG A 180 15.41 3.39 11.33
N VAL A 181 14.88 2.34 10.66
CA VAL A 181 13.52 1.82 10.89
C VAL A 181 13.55 0.89 12.08
N ALA A 182 12.94 1.31 13.18
CA ALA A 182 12.94 0.56 14.44
C ALA A 182 11.96 -0.63 14.44
N GLY A 183 10.94 -0.61 13.58
CA GLY A 183 9.97 -1.68 13.44
C GLY A 183 8.86 -1.32 12.47
N ILE A 184 8.12 -2.32 11.99
CA ILE A 184 7.07 -2.14 10.99
C ILE A 184 5.79 -2.86 11.43
N VAL A 185 4.64 -2.19 11.27
CA VAL A 185 3.31 -2.80 11.32
C VAL A 185 2.74 -2.80 9.91
N MET A 186 2.31 -3.96 9.42
CA MET A 186 1.73 -4.15 8.10
C MET A 186 0.29 -4.68 8.24
N LEU A 187 -0.68 -3.84 7.93
CA LEU A 187 -2.11 -4.14 7.96
C LEU A 187 -2.60 -4.50 6.56
N ALA A 188 -3.26 -5.64 6.41
CA ALA A 188 -3.68 -6.21 5.13
C ALA A 188 -2.56 -6.18 4.06
N PRO A 189 -1.36 -6.74 4.35
CA PRO A 189 -0.22 -6.68 3.46
C PRO A 189 -0.34 -7.66 2.28
N TYR A 190 0.44 -7.40 1.25
CA TYR A 190 0.61 -8.29 0.10
C TYR A 190 2.08 -8.65 -0.13
N HIS A 191 2.31 -9.81 -0.75
CA HIS A 191 3.66 -10.28 -1.09
C HIS A 191 4.25 -9.51 -2.27
N ASP A 192 3.48 -9.37 -3.35
CA ASP A 192 3.83 -8.70 -4.59
C ASP A 192 2.57 -8.15 -5.27
N LEU A 193 2.56 -6.86 -5.60
CA LEU A 193 1.39 -6.20 -6.17
C LEU A 193 1.05 -6.69 -7.57
N ALA A 194 2.07 -7.04 -8.37
CA ALA A 194 1.84 -7.57 -9.72
C ALA A 194 1.12 -8.92 -9.69
N SER A 195 1.43 -9.76 -8.71
CA SER A 195 0.73 -11.04 -8.47
C SER A 195 -0.71 -10.82 -8.00
N VAL A 196 -0.97 -9.81 -7.17
CA VAL A 196 -2.34 -9.42 -6.78
C VAL A 196 -3.12 -8.95 -8.01
N ALA A 197 -2.54 -8.05 -8.82
CA ALA A 197 -3.17 -7.56 -10.05
C ALA A 197 -3.49 -8.71 -11.03
N GLN A 198 -2.57 -9.69 -11.20
CA GLN A 198 -2.80 -10.84 -12.06
C GLN A 198 -3.94 -11.73 -11.58
N ARG A 199 -4.07 -11.95 -10.27
CA ARG A 199 -5.20 -12.71 -9.72
C ARG A 199 -6.54 -12.00 -9.93
N ARG A 200 -6.57 -10.68 -9.80
CA ARG A 200 -7.77 -9.85 -9.99
C ARG A 200 -8.18 -9.74 -11.45
N LEU A 201 -7.20 -9.59 -12.32
CA LEU A 201 -7.37 -9.41 -13.76
C LEU A 201 -6.83 -10.64 -14.50
N TRP A 202 -7.28 -11.85 -14.09
CA TRP A 202 -6.77 -13.13 -14.59
C TRP A 202 -6.83 -13.27 -16.11
N PHE A 203 -7.76 -12.57 -16.78
CA PHE A 203 -7.96 -12.55 -18.22
C PHE A 203 -7.02 -11.58 -18.97
N LEU A 204 -6.26 -10.75 -18.25
CA LEU A 204 -5.24 -9.85 -18.79
C LEU A 204 -3.85 -10.30 -18.32
N PRO A 205 -2.78 -10.04 -19.07
CA PRO A 205 -1.41 -10.30 -18.61
C PRO A 205 -0.93 -9.22 -17.61
N ALA A 206 -1.74 -8.96 -16.56
CA ALA A 206 -1.59 -7.85 -15.62
C ALA A 206 -0.25 -7.87 -14.90
N TYR A 207 0.30 -9.05 -14.62
CA TYR A 207 1.63 -9.21 -14.02
C TYR A 207 2.72 -8.50 -14.83
N PHE A 208 2.66 -8.57 -16.16
CA PHE A 208 3.65 -7.96 -17.03
C PHE A 208 3.36 -6.51 -17.37
N LEU A 209 2.07 -6.13 -17.33
CA LEU A 209 1.61 -4.80 -17.71
C LEU A 209 1.71 -3.76 -16.59
N LEU A 210 1.75 -4.18 -15.31
CA LEU A 210 1.75 -3.27 -14.19
C LEU A 210 3.05 -2.45 -14.16
N TRP A 211 2.93 -1.11 -14.17
CA TRP A 211 4.07 -0.19 -14.10
C TRP A 211 4.54 0.04 -12.66
N ASP A 212 3.59 0.30 -11.78
CA ASP A 212 3.88 0.62 -10.38
C ASP A 212 3.94 -0.67 -9.54
N ARG A 213 5.09 -1.36 -9.63
CA ARG A 213 5.35 -2.66 -9.00
C ARG A 213 5.92 -2.49 -7.61
N PHE A 214 5.06 -2.49 -6.60
CA PHE A 214 5.50 -2.66 -5.23
C PHE A 214 5.74 -4.15 -4.94
N ASN A 215 6.88 -4.46 -4.34
CA ASN A 215 7.23 -5.83 -3.95
C ASN A 215 7.78 -5.84 -2.52
N PRO A 216 6.88 -5.82 -1.50
CA PRO A 216 7.30 -5.87 -0.10
C PRO A 216 8.17 -7.07 0.24
N ALA A 217 7.97 -8.21 -0.41
CA ALA A 217 8.78 -9.41 -0.14
C ALA A 217 10.25 -9.21 -0.52
N MET A 218 10.51 -8.57 -1.66
CA MET A 218 11.87 -8.24 -2.08
C MET A 218 12.47 -7.15 -1.18
N ALA A 219 11.73 -6.08 -0.92
CA ALA A 219 12.19 -4.98 -0.08
C ALA A 219 12.52 -5.44 1.35
N LEU A 220 11.64 -6.22 1.98
CA LEU A 220 11.88 -6.77 3.32
C LEU A 220 13.02 -7.79 3.39
N SER A 221 13.51 -8.32 2.26
CA SER A 221 14.69 -9.19 2.27
C SER A 221 15.97 -8.47 2.71
N HIS A 222 15.98 -7.14 2.64
CA HIS A 222 17.09 -6.27 3.06
C HIS A 222 16.85 -5.62 4.45
N TYR A 223 15.67 -5.82 5.02
CA TYR A 223 15.32 -5.35 6.36
C TYR A 223 15.35 -6.53 7.35
N HIS A 224 15.91 -6.30 8.54
CA HIS A 224 16.09 -7.36 9.55
C HIS A 224 15.48 -7.02 10.91
N GLY A 225 14.84 -5.86 11.04
CA GLY A 225 14.16 -5.44 12.27
C GLY A 225 12.80 -6.13 12.47
N PRO A 226 12.10 -5.84 13.58
CA PRO A 226 10.84 -6.50 13.90
C PRO A 226 9.68 -6.06 12.98
N VAL A 227 8.83 -7.01 12.58
CA VAL A 227 7.64 -6.77 11.78
C VAL A 227 6.41 -7.46 12.39
N GLN A 228 5.36 -6.69 12.62
CA GLN A 228 4.02 -7.18 12.93
C GLN A 228 3.22 -7.27 11.64
N PHE A 229 2.76 -8.48 11.27
CA PHE A 229 1.84 -8.70 10.16
C PHE A 229 0.43 -8.90 10.69
N VAL A 230 -0.56 -8.21 10.11
CA VAL A 230 -1.99 -8.39 10.41
C VAL A 230 -2.71 -8.74 9.12
N VAL A 231 -3.19 -9.97 9.02
CA VAL A 231 -3.81 -10.51 7.80
C VAL A 231 -5.31 -10.67 8.01
N ALA A 232 -6.09 -10.05 7.13
CA ALA A 232 -7.53 -10.19 7.09
C ALA A 232 -7.91 -11.56 6.50
N GLY A 233 -8.64 -12.37 7.28
CA GLY A 233 -8.98 -13.76 6.89
C GLY A 233 -10.01 -13.85 5.76
N ALA A 234 -10.87 -12.83 5.62
CA ALA A 234 -11.86 -12.72 4.56
C ALA A 234 -11.53 -11.56 3.59
N ASP A 235 -10.24 -11.27 3.39
CA ASP A 235 -9.76 -10.21 2.50
C ASP A 235 -10.23 -10.46 1.06
N GLU A 236 -11.18 -9.66 0.61
CA GLU A 236 -11.77 -9.74 -0.73
C GLU A 236 -10.99 -8.92 -1.78
N ILE A 237 -10.01 -8.11 -1.36
CA ILE A 237 -9.22 -7.23 -2.24
C ILE A 237 -7.88 -7.86 -2.59
N ILE A 238 -7.06 -8.17 -1.61
CA ILE A 238 -5.72 -8.75 -1.79
C ILE A 238 -5.76 -10.28 -1.73
N GLY A 239 -6.62 -10.81 -0.88
CA GLY A 239 -6.68 -12.22 -0.51
C GLY A 239 -5.68 -12.56 0.60
N PRO A 240 -6.10 -13.34 1.61
CA PRO A 240 -5.29 -13.62 2.81
C PRO A 240 -3.97 -14.33 2.49
N GLN A 241 -3.92 -15.13 1.41
CA GLN A 241 -2.74 -15.89 1.05
C GLN A 241 -1.52 -15.01 0.77
N SER A 242 -1.73 -13.84 0.17
CA SER A 242 -0.63 -12.92 -0.16
C SER A 242 0.07 -12.38 1.08
N GLY A 243 -0.70 -11.97 2.10
CA GLY A 243 -0.15 -11.53 3.39
C GLY A 243 0.56 -12.67 4.14
N LEU A 244 -0.03 -13.88 4.13
CA LEU A 244 0.58 -15.07 4.74
C LEU A 244 1.89 -15.46 4.03
N GLU A 245 1.97 -15.36 2.71
CA GLU A 245 3.18 -15.60 1.94
C GLU A 245 4.27 -14.59 2.28
N LEU A 246 3.91 -13.30 2.39
CA LEU A 246 4.84 -12.26 2.83
C LEU A 246 5.40 -12.57 4.22
N CYS A 247 4.55 -12.85 5.19
CA CYS A 247 4.97 -13.21 6.54
C CYS A 247 5.90 -14.44 6.56
N ARG A 248 5.59 -15.48 5.77
CA ARG A 248 6.44 -16.69 5.69
C ARG A 248 7.81 -16.39 5.07
N SER A 249 7.87 -15.55 4.05
CA SER A 249 9.12 -15.20 3.35
C SER A 249 10.06 -14.35 4.20
N TYR A 250 9.52 -13.50 5.08
CA TYR A 250 10.30 -12.63 5.96
C TYR A 250 11.13 -13.44 6.97
N LYS A 251 12.41 -13.08 7.15
CA LYS A 251 13.39 -13.84 7.98
C LYS A 251 13.71 -13.17 9.31
N GLY A 252 13.40 -11.88 9.48
CA GLY A 252 13.62 -11.16 10.73
C GLY A 252 12.63 -11.53 11.84
N PRO A 253 12.75 -10.89 13.01
CA PRO A 253 11.79 -11.02 14.09
C PRO A 253 10.38 -10.64 13.62
N LYS A 254 9.39 -11.50 13.86
CA LYS A 254 8.04 -11.27 13.36
C LYS A 254 6.96 -11.82 14.27
N GLN A 255 5.82 -11.16 14.22
CA GLN A 255 4.56 -11.67 14.73
C GLN A 255 3.52 -11.67 13.60
N LEU A 256 2.62 -12.65 13.63
CA LEU A 256 1.51 -12.76 12.71
C LEU A 256 0.22 -12.78 13.51
N GLU A 257 -0.69 -11.88 13.17
CA GLU A 257 -2.08 -11.95 13.58
C GLU A 257 -2.95 -12.25 12.35
N PHE A 258 -3.67 -13.35 12.42
CA PHE A 258 -4.66 -13.71 11.40
C PHE A 258 -6.05 -13.48 11.97
N VAL A 259 -6.73 -12.42 11.49
CA VAL A 259 -8.06 -12.03 11.97
C VAL A 259 -9.10 -12.76 11.16
N GLN A 260 -9.54 -13.92 11.68
CA GLN A 260 -10.52 -14.76 11.00
C GLN A 260 -11.83 -13.99 10.77
N GLY A 261 -12.34 -14.00 9.53
CA GLY A 261 -13.58 -13.34 9.15
C GLY A 261 -13.47 -11.84 8.89
N ALA A 262 -12.38 -11.19 9.28
CA ALA A 262 -12.19 -9.77 8.97
C ALA A 262 -12.00 -9.54 7.47
N ARG A 263 -12.66 -8.51 6.95
CA ARG A 263 -12.50 -8.00 5.58
C ARG A 263 -11.28 -7.10 5.48
N HIS A 264 -10.92 -6.71 4.26
CA HIS A 264 -9.69 -5.96 3.97
C HIS A 264 -9.46 -4.75 4.88
N ASN A 265 -10.44 -3.87 5.02
CA ASN A 265 -10.30 -2.62 5.79
C ASN A 265 -10.50 -2.80 7.30
N GLU A 266 -11.11 -3.91 7.75
CA GLU A 266 -11.48 -4.10 9.17
C GLU A 266 -10.27 -4.39 10.07
N VAL A 267 -9.13 -4.79 9.51
CA VAL A 267 -7.90 -5.06 10.28
C VAL A 267 -7.16 -3.80 10.71
N ALA A 268 -7.53 -2.64 10.20
CA ALA A 268 -6.92 -1.37 10.58
C ALA A 268 -7.51 -0.79 11.88
N GLU A 269 -8.72 -1.19 12.25
CA GLU A 269 -9.44 -0.68 13.44
C GLU A 269 -9.00 -1.44 14.71
N GLN A 270 -7.75 -1.22 15.14
CA GLN A 270 -7.19 -1.85 16.32
C GLN A 270 -7.33 -0.95 17.57
N LYS A 271 -7.63 -1.58 18.72
CA LYS A 271 -7.76 -0.86 20.00
C LYS A 271 -6.41 -0.46 20.57
N ALA A 272 -6.39 0.58 21.44
CA ALA A 272 -5.18 1.08 22.08
C ALA A 272 -4.34 0.00 22.79
N ASP A 273 -4.98 -0.98 23.45
CA ASP A 273 -4.26 -2.08 24.12
C ASP A 273 -3.51 -2.98 23.15
N TRP A 274 -4.11 -3.22 21.99
CA TRP A 274 -3.45 -3.95 20.91
C TRP A 274 -2.20 -3.20 20.41
N TRP A 275 -2.33 -1.89 20.17
CA TRP A 275 -1.22 -1.05 19.78
C TRP A 275 -0.09 -1.05 20.84
N ARG A 276 -0.46 -0.96 22.13
CA ARG A 276 0.53 -1.03 23.22
C ARG A 276 1.31 -2.34 23.21
N SER A 277 0.62 -3.46 23.01
CA SER A 277 1.25 -4.78 22.91
C SER A 277 2.18 -4.88 21.70
N THR A 278 1.70 -4.42 20.53
CA THR A 278 2.43 -4.44 19.26
C THR A 278 3.70 -3.60 19.32
N PHE A 279 3.60 -2.34 19.75
CA PHE A 279 4.80 -1.50 19.93
C PHE A 279 5.74 -2.03 21.02
N GLY A 280 5.20 -2.67 22.05
CA GLY A 280 6.00 -3.40 23.05
C GLY A 280 6.81 -4.54 22.43
N PHE A 281 6.24 -5.30 21.50
CA PHE A 281 6.97 -6.31 20.72
C PHE A 281 8.06 -5.66 19.86
N LEU A 282 7.68 -4.67 19.04
CA LEU A 282 8.62 -3.99 18.14
C LEU A 282 9.82 -3.43 18.90
N HIS A 283 9.58 -2.81 20.04
CA HIS A 283 10.66 -2.22 20.86
C HIS A 283 11.62 -3.26 21.41
N ARG A 284 11.11 -4.38 21.95
CA ARG A 284 11.95 -5.43 22.55
C ARG A 284 12.75 -6.24 21.54
N ALA A 285 12.25 -6.35 20.31
CA ALA A 285 12.87 -7.15 19.26
C ALA A 285 13.94 -6.39 18.44
N VAL A 286 14.18 -5.12 18.73
CA VAL A 286 15.29 -4.36 18.14
C VAL A 286 16.63 -4.92 18.68
N PRO A 287 17.57 -5.35 17.84
CA PRO A 287 18.88 -5.79 18.28
C PRO A 287 19.60 -4.65 19.03
N GLY A 288 19.87 -4.83 20.33
CA GLY A 288 20.55 -3.82 21.18
C GLY A 288 19.62 -2.89 21.97
N GLY A 289 18.31 -3.09 21.95
CA GLY A 289 17.37 -2.41 22.85
C GLY A 289 17.45 -3.02 24.27
N HIS A 290 18.22 -2.38 25.15
CA HIS A 290 18.25 -2.62 26.59
C HIS A 290 17.67 -1.42 27.32
#